data_e604d00639bac09e67fc07fb82e6e9a7
#
_entry.id   e604d00639bac09e67fc07fb82e6e9a7
#
_cell.length_a   1.000
_cell.length_b   1.000
_cell.length_c   1.000
_cell.angle_alpha   90.00
_cell.angle_beta   90.00
_cell.angle_gamma   90.00
#
_symmetry.space_group_name_H-M   'P 1'
#
loop_
_entity.id
_entity.type
_entity.pdbx_description
1 polymer ?
#
loop_
_entity_poly.entity_id
_entity_poly.type
_entity_poly.pdbx_seq_one_letter_code
_entity_poly.pdbx_strand_id
1 'polypeptide(L)'
;MMNLARMTDKAIVRLSDSIGQYKFGSNSNRDCRTLSTLGLTEKDFLNIVENALYNSSAECRISDSFVSNKLRSQTDLSLKKIKDFNLHERNKKPSGESYXQXFELRRQVVGQPEIQTLXDMLDAEDAYEFGXPSDLTLMPPIXPHSGAXLGICCLGRLISKXXSVLNGKLGDYKFGNASXLDVXIMNFIDINQAELLDGIAQHSNWLNLISWLRSRIXKSQQEVAEWNQDRRLRGPWNSEVQTIFXQRCRTINRMDLTTFLXLLDCEDXADFSQ
;
A
#
# COMPACT_ATOMS: atom_id res chain seq x y z
N MET A 1 2.66 10.78 -0.03
CA MET A 1 3.33 10.74 1.30
C MET A 1 2.75 9.57 2.07
N MET A 2 3.60 8.68 2.57
CA MET A 2 3.13 7.52 3.36
C MET A 2 2.26 7.95 4.53
N ASN A 3 1.31 7.12 4.89
CA ASN A 3 0.31 7.34 5.94
C ASN A 3 -0.74 8.43 5.63
N LEU A 4 -0.58 9.22 4.56
CA LEU A 4 -1.50 10.34 4.31
C LEU A 4 -2.92 9.84 4.01
N ALA A 5 -3.08 8.87 3.11
CA ALA A 5 -4.39 8.29 2.77
C ALA A 5 -5.07 7.72 4.03
N ARG A 6 -4.37 6.84 4.76
CA ARG A 6 -4.89 6.25 6.01
C ARG A 6 -5.26 7.34 7.05
N MET A 7 -4.46 8.41 7.13
CA MET A 7 -4.76 9.52 8.06
C MET A 7 -5.97 10.32 7.58
N THR A 8 -6.15 10.45 6.26
CA THR A 8 -7.35 11.09 5.68
C THR A 8 -8.61 10.27 6.01
N ASP A 9 -8.57 8.94 5.82
CA ASP A 9 -9.70 8.05 6.17
C ASP A 9 -10.07 8.19 7.65
N LYS A 10 -9.06 8.17 8.53
CA LYS A 10 -9.29 8.35 9.98
C LYS A 10 -9.87 9.72 10.30
N ALA A 11 -9.45 10.79 9.57
CA ALA A 11 -10.00 12.13 9.77
C ALA A 11 -11.48 12.20 9.37
N ILE A 12 -11.85 11.54 8.26
CA ILE A 12 -13.24 11.47 7.78
C ILE A 12 -14.12 10.82 8.86
N VAL A 13 -13.73 9.65 9.36
CA VAL A 13 -14.53 8.95 10.40
C VAL A 13 -14.47 9.68 11.75
N ARG A 14 -13.39 10.44 12.02
CA ARG A 14 -13.29 11.31 13.21
C ARG A 14 -14.29 12.47 13.14
N LEU A 15 -14.44 13.07 11.96
CA LEU A 15 -15.39 14.19 11.74
C LEU A 15 -16.85 13.72 11.88
N SER A 16 -17.15 12.46 11.59
CA SER A 16 -18.49 11.87 11.76
C SER A 16 -18.67 11.18 13.11
N ASP A 17 -17.72 11.34 14.03
CA ASP A 17 -17.71 10.74 15.39
C ASP A 17 -17.83 9.21 15.36
N SER A 18 -17.31 8.57 14.31
CA SER A 18 -17.38 7.12 14.09
C SER A 18 -16.00 6.43 14.07
N ILE A 19 -14.97 7.08 14.64
CA ILE A 19 -13.58 6.60 14.59
C ILE A 19 -13.34 5.30 15.39
N GLY A 20 -14.25 4.97 16.33
CA GLY A 20 -14.12 3.74 17.12
C GLY A 20 -12.84 3.72 17.96
N GLN A 21 -12.11 2.61 17.88
CA GLN A 21 -10.87 2.41 18.65
C GLN A 21 -9.62 2.91 17.93
N TYR A 22 -9.75 3.43 16.69
CA TYR A 22 -8.59 3.91 15.94
C TYR A 22 -8.02 5.18 16.57
N LYS A 23 -6.70 5.21 16.70
CA LYS A 23 -5.98 6.39 17.20
C LYS A 23 -5.76 7.37 16.05
N PHE A 24 -6.01 8.66 16.30
CA PHE A 24 -5.86 9.72 15.30
C PHE A 24 -5.08 10.89 15.89
N GLY A 25 -4.33 11.57 15.08
CA GLY A 25 -3.63 12.81 15.40
C GLY A 25 -2.64 12.64 16.55
N SER A 26 -2.82 13.43 17.61
CA SER A 26 -1.93 13.46 18.78
C SER A 26 -1.85 12.14 19.53
N ASN A 27 -2.86 11.30 19.40
CA ASN A 27 -2.92 9.98 20.04
C ASN A 27 -2.27 8.87 19.21
N SER A 28 -1.80 9.21 18.00
CA SER A 28 -1.17 8.27 17.06
C SER A 28 0.26 8.73 16.74
N ASN A 29 1.25 7.99 17.20
CA ASN A 29 2.66 8.34 16.95
C ASN A 29 2.96 8.49 15.45
N ARG A 30 2.30 7.68 14.59
CA ARG A 30 2.51 7.76 13.15
C ARG A 30 1.90 9.06 12.59
N ASP A 31 0.67 9.39 13.01
CA ASP A 31 0.00 10.62 12.56
C ASP A 31 0.77 11.87 13.06
N CYS A 32 1.27 11.84 14.30
CA CYS A 32 2.13 12.92 14.84
C CYS A 32 3.32 13.19 13.91
N ARG A 33 4.01 12.12 13.47
CA ARG A 33 5.17 12.29 12.57
C ARG A 33 4.74 12.83 11.21
N THR A 34 3.60 12.36 10.68
CA THR A 34 3.04 12.85 9.42
C THR A 34 2.70 14.33 9.53
N LEU A 35 1.96 14.71 10.57
CA LEU A 35 1.57 16.11 10.85
C LEU A 35 2.80 17.01 11.00
N SER A 36 3.78 16.56 11.81
CA SER A 36 5.04 17.29 12.02
C SER A 36 5.79 17.51 10.71
N THR A 37 5.84 16.49 9.86
CA THR A 37 6.52 16.61 8.55
C THR A 37 5.79 17.59 7.62
N LEU A 38 4.45 17.62 7.70
CA LEU A 38 3.61 18.54 6.94
C LEU A 38 3.65 19.98 7.52
N GLY A 39 4.09 20.15 8.77
CA GLY A 39 4.05 21.45 9.46
C GLY A 39 2.63 21.84 9.88
N LEU A 40 1.78 20.85 10.15
CA LEU A 40 0.35 21.07 10.48
C LEU A 40 0.03 20.56 11.87
N THR A 41 -0.95 21.22 12.50
CA THR A 41 -1.58 20.68 13.71
C THR A 41 -2.68 19.66 13.30
N GLU A 42 -3.14 18.87 14.24
CA GLU A 42 -4.29 17.97 14.08
C GLU A 42 -5.54 18.75 13.60
N LYS A 43 -5.76 19.93 14.19
CA LYS A 43 -6.90 20.81 13.86
C LYS A 43 -6.80 21.32 12.41
N ASP A 44 -5.60 21.75 11.98
CA ASP A 44 -5.39 22.20 10.60
C ASP A 44 -5.71 21.09 9.61
N PHE A 45 -5.27 19.87 9.89
CA PHE A 45 -5.51 18.71 9.03
C PHE A 45 -7.01 18.37 8.97
N LEU A 46 -7.70 18.35 10.12
CA LEU A 46 -9.16 18.13 10.16
C LEU A 46 -9.89 19.21 9.34
N ASN A 47 -9.52 20.49 9.47
CA ASN A 47 -10.11 21.58 8.69
C ASN A 47 -9.92 21.37 7.17
N ILE A 48 -8.72 20.88 6.75
CA ILE A 48 -8.45 20.60 5.34
C ILE A 48 -9.39 19.48 4.83
N VAL A 49 -9.53 18.41 5.59
CA VAL A 49 -10.39 17.26 5.22
C VAL A 49 -11.86 17.68 5.23
N GLU A 50 -12.31 18.42 6.24
CA GLU A 50 -13.68 18.93 6.34
C GLU A 50 -14.03 19.82 5.14
N ASN A 51 -13.13 20.75 4.78
CA ASN A 51 -13.31 21.60 3.60
C ASN A 51 -13.35 20.78 2.31
N ALA A 52 -12.57 19.69 2.24
CA ALA A 52 -12.60 18.76 1.10
C ALA A 52 -13.97 18.07 0.99
N LEU A 53 -14.55 17.64 2.13
CA LEU A 53 -15.88 17.02 2.19
C LEU A 53 -16.96 17.99 1.71
N TYR A 54 -16.92 19.25 2.17
CA TYR A 54 -17.92 20.26 1.81
C TYR A 54 -17.89 20.64 0.33
N ASN A 55 -16.73 20.58 -0.31
CA ASN A 55 -16.55 20.98 -1.71
C ASN A 55 -16.65 19.80 -2.70
N SER A 56 -16.80 18.58 -2.19
CA SER A 56 -17.09 17.43 -3.05
C SER A 56 -18.61 17.36 -3.27
N SER A 57 -19.06 17.29 -4.52
CA SER A 57 -20.47 17.01 -4.82
C SER A 57 -20.87 15.67 -4.18
N ALA A 58 -22.11 15.56 -3.76
CA ALA A 58 -22.64 14.48 -2.90
C ALA A 58 -22.47 13.04 -3.40
N GLU A 59 -21.85 12.85 -4.58
CA GLU A 59 -21.64 11.54 -5.19
C GLU A 59 -20.16 11.14 -5.29
N CYS A 60 -19.24 12.00 -4.85
CA CYS A 60 -17.80 11.72 -5.01
C CYS A 60 -17.15 11.46 -3.65
N ARG A 61 -16.52 10.29 -3.50
CA ARG A 61 -15.56 10.05 -2.40
C ARG A 61 -14.54 11.17 -2.43
N ILE A 62 -14.12 11.68 -1.26
CA ILE A 62 -13.02 12.63 -1.21
C ILE A 62 -11.85 11.99 -1.98
N SER A 63 -11.52 12.58 -3.11
CA SER A 63 -10.35 12.08 -3.81
C SER A 63 -9.11 12.44 -2.98
N ASP A 64 -8.25 11.46 -2.75
CA ASP A 64 -6.91 11.69 -2.16
C ASP A 64 -6.17 12.80 -2.91
N SER A 65 -6.51 13.02 -4.18
CA SER A 65 -5.96 14.09 -5.00
C SER A 65 -6.35 15.47 -4.49
N PHE A 66 -7.60 15.67 -4.04
CA PHE A 66 -8.05 16.99 -3.51
C PHE A 66 -7.28 17.34 -2.24
N VAL A 67 -7.23 16.41 -1.28
CA VAL A 67 -6.49 16.61 -0.01
C VAL A 67 -5.00 16.85 -0.32
N SER A 68 -4.42 16.02 -1.21
CA SER A 68 -3.02 16.15 -1.61
C SER A 68 -2.72 17.50 -2.27
N ASN A 69 -3.59 18.00 -3.15
CA ASN A 69 -3.42 19.29 -3.82
C ASN A 69 -3.54 20.45 -2.81
N LYS A 70 -4.52 20.35 -1.91
CA LYS A 70 -4.70 21.37 -0.85
C LYS A 70 -3.48 21.41 0.07
N LEU A 71 -2.96 20.23 0.45
CA LEU A 71 -1.73 20.14 1.26
C LEU A 71 -0.54 20.75 0.53
N ARG A 72 -0.38 20.46 -0.77
CA ARG A 72 0.73 21.03 -1.57
C ARG A 72 0.66 22.54 -1.64
N SER A 73 -0.54 23.13 -1.68
CA SER A 73 -0.71 24.59 -1.73
C SER A 73 -0.50 25.26 -0.36
N GLN A 74 -0.57 24.52 0.73
CA GLN A 74 -0.51 25.08 2.09
C GLN A 74 0.77 24.74 2.84
N THR A 75 1.59 23.82 2.31
CA THR A 75 2.83 23.38 2.99
C THR A 75 4.04 23.62 2.09
N ASP A 76 5.14 24.04 2.69
CA ASP A 76 6.45 24.15 2.00
C ASP A 76 7.13 22.80 2.02
N LEU A 77 6.50 21.80 1.41
CA LEU A 77 6.92 20.41 1.47
C LEU A 77 7.64 20.01 0.18
N SER A 78 8.96 20.00 0.21
CA SER A 78 9.75 19.60 -0.94
C SER A 78 9.61 18.11 -1.25
N LEU A 79 9.76 17.73 -2.51
CA LEU A 79 9.77 16.32 -2.95
C LEU A 79 10.84 15.51 -2.20
N LYS A 80 11.98 16.15 -1.90
CA LYS A 80 13.04 15.49 -1.13
C LYS A 80 12.55 15.12 0.26
N LYS A 81 11.90 16.04 0.98
CA LYS A 81 11.32 15.77 2.31
C LYS A 81 10.32 14.61 2.26
N ILE A 82 9.46 14.58 1.23
CA ILE A 82 8.47 13.49 1.07
C ILE A 82 9.19 12.15 0.85
N LYS A 83 10.20 12.12 -0.03
CA LYS A 83 10.97 10.89 -0.32
C LYS A 83 11.69 10.38 0.94
N ASP A 84 12.35 11.28 1.66
CA ASP A 84 13.08 10.94 2.89
C ASP A 84 12.12 10.40 3.96
N PHE A 85 10.97 11.05 4.15
CA PHE A 85 9.92 10.59 5.08
C PHE A 85 9.42 9.20 4.68
N ASN A 86 9.07 9.00 3.40
CA ASN A 86 8.56 7.72 2.91
C ASN A 86 9.57 6.60 3.14
N LEU A 87 10.84 6.85 2.83
CA LEU A 87 11.92 5.87 3.02
C LEU A 87 12.09 5.53 4.52
N HIS A 88 12.07 6.55 5.39
CA HIS A 88 12.17 6.37 6.84
C HIS A 88 11.00 5.52 7.37
N GLU A 89 9.76 5.89 7.05
CA GLU A 89 8.57 5.19 7.56
C GLU A 89 8.48 3.75 7.03
N ARG A 90 8.85 3.54 5.76
CA ARG A 90 8.82 2.20 5.16
C ARG A 90 9.78 1.23 5.85
N ASN A 91 10.97 1.72 6.20
CA ASN A 91 12.02 0.87 6.78
C ASN A 91 11.96 0.80 8.30
N LYS A 92 11.02 1.49 8.92
CA LYS A 92 10.92 1.59 10.37
C LYS A 92 10.59 0.24 11.00
N LYS A 93 11.47 -0.20 11.90
CA LYS A 93 11.32 -1.45 12.65
C LYS A 93 10.88 -1.14 14.09
N PRO A 94 10.30 -2.11 14.80
CA PRO A 94 10.03 -1.93 16.23
C PRO A 94 11.34 -1.73 16.98
N SER A 95 11.32 -0.86 18.00
CA SER A 95 12.48 -0.58 18.84
C SER A 95 12.05 -0.45 20.30
N GLY A 96 12.91 -0.88 21.18
CA GLY A 96 12.62 -0.97 22.62
C GLY A 96 11.92 -2.29 22.96
N GLU A 97 12.27 -2.86 24.11
CA GLU A 97 11.87 -4.20 24.54
C GLU A 97 10.34 -4.39 24.51
N SER A 98 9.62 -3.49 25.17
CA SER A 98 8.15 -3.56 25.24
C SER A 98 7.50 -3.51 23.86
N TYR A 99 8.05 -2.71 22.98
CA TYR A 99 7.53 -2.60 21.62
C TYR A 99 7.86 -3.80 20.73
N UNK A 100 8.67 -4.36 20.81
CA UNK A 100 9.08 -5.43 20.27
C UNK A 100 8.28 -6.49 20.57
N GLN A 101 8.13 -6.79 21.97
CA GLN A 101 7.19 -7.81 22.44
C GLN A 101 5.77 -7.62 21.81
N UNK A 102 5.31 -6.44 21.46
CA UNK A 102 4.23 -6.18 20.96
C UNK A 102 4.11 -6.49 19.68
N PHE A 103 5.12 -6.26 19.01
CA PHE A 103 5.24 -6.57 17.59
C PHE A 103 5.23 -8.09 17.35
N GLU A 104 5.89 -8.83 18.16
CA GLU A 104 5.90 -10.30 18.09
C GLU A 104 4.49 -10.89 18.30
N LEU A 105 3.76 -10.39 19.27
CA LEU A 105 2.37 -10.83 19.47
C LEU A 105 1.50 -10.51 18.23
N ARG A 106 1.69 -9.36 17.62
CA ARG A 106 1.00 -8.95 16.39
C ARG A 106 1.32 -9.91 15.23
N ARG A 107 2.62 -10.29 15.08
CA ARG A 107 3.06 -11.29 14.08
C ARG A 107 2.31 -12.60 14.27
N GLN A 108 2.15 -13.04 15.52
CA GLN A 108 1.45 -14.30 15.87
C GLN A 108 -0.03 -14.22 15.47
N VAL A 109 -0.69 -13.08 15.74
CA VAL A 109 -2.11 -12.88 15.41
C VAL A 109 -2.32 -12.99 13.90
N VAL A 110 -1.50 -12.31 13.10
CA VAL A 110 -1.64 -12.35 11.62
C VAL A 110 -0.99 -13.59 11.00
N GLY A 111 -0.30 -14.41 11.81
CA GLY A 111 0.36 -15.63 11.35
C GLY A 111 1.61 -15.39 10.51
N GLN A 112 2.31 -14.25 10.69
CA GLN A 112 3.41 -13.86 9.79
C GLN A 112 4.69 -13.42 10.53
N PRO A 113 5.51 -14.37 11.02
CA PRO A 113 6.79 -14.03 11.67
C PRO A 113 7.81 -13.38 10.74
N GLU A 114 7.61 -13.46 9.43
CA GLU A 114 8.52 -12.90 8.40
C GLU A 114 8.51 -11.37 8.38
N ILE A 115 7.43 -10.74 8.82
CA ILE A 115 7.26 -9.27 8.74
C ILE A 115 8.26 -8.58 9.67
N GLN A 116 8.99 -7.61 9.12
CA GLN A 116 10.08 -6.92 9.84
C GLN A 116 9.79 -5.44 10.10
N THR A 117 8.87 -4.82 9.33
CA THR A 117 8.65 -3.38 9.41
C THR A 117 7.25 -3.05 9.92
N LEU A 118 7.14 -1.89 10.52
CA LEU A 118 5.85 -1.39 11.02
C LEU A 118 4.82 -1.12 9.90
N UNK A 119 5.16 -0.93 8.62
CA UNK A 119 4.43 -0.72 7.67
C UNK A 119 3.81 -1.81 7.26
N ASP A 120 4.70 -2.89 6.98
CA ASP A 120 4.20 -4.17 6.52
C ASP A 120 3.28 -4.83 7.56
N MET A 121 3.55 -4.62 8.83
CA MET A 121 2.66 -5.14 9.90
C MET A 121 1.26 -4.51 9.83
N LEU A 122 1.16 -3.19 9.64
CA LEU A 122 -0.16 -2.54 9.51
C LEU A 122 -0.91 -3.05 8.29
N ASP A 123 -0.21 -3.19 7.15
CA ASP A 123 -0.83 -3.69 5.92
C ASP A 123 -1.32 -5.15 6.11
N ALA A 124 -0.56 -5.96 6.86
CA ALA A 124 -0.93 -7.34 7.15
C ALA A 124 -2.13 -7.42 8.12
N GLU A 125 -2.19 -6.52 9.10
CA GLU A 125 -3.33 -6.43 10.03
C GLU A 125 -4.59 -5.99 9.28
N ASP A 126 -4.48 -4.99 8.41
CA ASP A 126 -5.62 -4.54 7.59
C ASP A 126 -6.11 -5.69 6.70
N ALA A 127 -5.19 -6.43 6.07
CA ALA A 127 -5.55 -7.57 5.22
C ALA A 127 -6.16 -8.72 6.03
N TYR A 128 -5.69 -8.94 7.26
CA TYR A 128 -6.23 -9.95 8.19
C TYR A 128 -7.65 -9.56 8.66
N GLU A 129 -7.85 -8.28 9.00
CA GLU A 129 -9.11 -7.79 9.57
C GLU A 129 -10.20 -7.58 8.50
N PHE A 130 -9.83 -7.00 7.35
CA PHE A 130 -10.79 -6.60 6.30
C PHE A 130 -10.75 -7.49 5.07
N GLY A 131 -9.79 -8.38 5.02
CA GLY A 131 -9.56 -9.24 3.85
C GLY A 131 -8.80 -8.54 2.72
N UNK A 132 -8.30 -9.10 1.64
CA UNK A 132 -7.65 -8.67 0.60
C UNK A 132 -8.62 -8.12 -0.29
N PRO A 133 -8.28 -7.07 -0.96
CA PRO A 133 -9.09 -6.57 -2.05
C PRO A 133 -9.40 -7.65 -3.07
N SER A 134 -10.67 -7.86 -3.32
CA SER A 134 -11.14 -8.93 -4.21
C SER A 134 -12.19 -8.46 -5.23
N ASP A 135 -12.52 -7.16 -5.22
CA ASP A 135 -13.32 -6.50 -6.26
C ASP A 135 -12.53 -5.28 -6.76
N LEU A 136 -11.73 -5.50 -7.80
CA LEU A 136 -10.86 -4.47 -8.36
C LEU A 136 -11.60 -3.56 -9.37
N THR A 137 -12.92 -3.68 -9.45
CA THR A 137 -13.76 -2.69 -10.13
C THR A 137 -14.14 -1.53 -9.19
N LEU A 138 -13.95 -1.74 -7.86
CA LEU A 138 -14.36 -0.77 -6.83
C LEU A 138 -13.19 -0.19 -6.05
N MET A 139 -12.05 -0.90 -6.00
CA MET A 139 -10.89 -0.48 -5.21
C MET A 139 -9.60 -1.05 -5.81
N PRO A 140 -8.45 -0.39 -5.61
CA PRO A 140 -7.19 -0.92 -6.14
C PRO A 140 -6.74 -2.17 -5.36
N PRO A 141 -5.86 -2.98 -5.97
CA PRO A 141 -5.19 -4.07 -5.23
C PRO A 141 -4.24 -3.49 -4.19
N ILE A 142 -3.78 -4.35 -3.28
CA ILE A 142 -2.77 -3.94 -2.28
C ILE A 142 -1.58 -3.24 -2.97
N UNK A 143 -1.09 -2.06 -2.55
CA UNK A 143 -0.17 -1.39 -2.91
C UNK A 143 0.87 -2.11 -3.17
N PRO A 144 1.69 -1.99 -4.25
CA PRO A 144 2.82 -2.85 -4.64
C PRO A 144 4.04 -2.78 -3.71
N HIS A 145 4.18 -1.71 -2.96
CA HIS A 145 5.25 -1.57 -1.97
C HIS A 145 5.04 -2.43 -0.73
N SER A 146 3.82 -2.88 -0.48
CA SER A 146 3.42 -3.56 0.75
C SER A 146 4.04 -4.95 0.87
N GLY A 147 4.54 -5.29 2.06
CA GLY A 147 5.01 -6.63 2.42
C GLY A 147 3.93 -7.44 3.14
N ALA A 148 2.66 -7.10 3.03
CA ALA A 148 1.55 -7.77 3.72
C ALA A 148 1.50 -9.30 3.55
N UNK A 149 2.00 -9.89 2.59
CA UNK A 149 2.10 -11.14 2.39
C UNK A 149 3.41 -11.53 2.55
N LEU A 150 3.86 -12.26 3.54
CA LEU A 150 5.16 -12.85 3.91
C LEU A 150 6.35 -11.84 3.86
N GLY A 151 6.07 -10.54 4.02
CA GLY A 151 7.10 -9.53 3.91
C GLY A 151 7.56 -9.27 2.47
N ILE A 152 6.91 -9.84 1.46
CA ILE A 152 7.34 -9.78 0.05
C ILE A 152 6.55 -8.69 -0.69
N CYS A 153 7.22 -7.63 -1.13
CA CYS A 153 6.55 -6.57 -1.90
C CYS A 153 6.00 -7.13 -3.22
N CYS A 154 4.90 -6.58 -3.68
CA CYS A 154 4.11 -6.99 -4.84
C CYS A 154 3.32 -8.31 -4.65
N LEU A 155 3.64 -9.14 -3.65
CA LEU A 155 2.91 -10.41 -3.44
C LEU A 155 1.45 -10.14 -3.07
N GLY A 156 1.20 -9.21 -2.14
CA GLY A 156 -0.17 -8.84 -1.78
C GLY A 156 -0.98 -8.36 -2.98
N ARG A 157 -0.36 -7.58 -3.87
CA ARG A 157 -0.99 -7.11 -5.10
C ARG A 157 -1.35 -8.28 -6.03
N LEU A 158 -0.44 -9.24 -6.20
CA LEU A 158 -0.71 -10.43 -7.01
C LEU A 158 -1.88 -11.24 -6.43
N ILE A 159 -1.89 -11.43 -5.12
CA ILE A 159 -2.97 -12.17 -4.42
C ILE A 159 -4.32 -11.42 -4.58
N SER A 160 -4.35 -10.10 -4.44
CA SER A 160 -5.56 -9.29 -4.67
C SER A 160 -6.12 -9.52 -6.09
N LYS A 161 -5.26 -9.56 -7.08
CA LYS A 161 -5.66 -9.88 -8.46
C LYS A 161 -6.14 -11.34 -8.59
N UNK A 162 -5.62 -12.31 -7.80
CA UNK A 162 -5.92 -13.51 -7.75
C UNK A 162 -7.19 -13.66 -7.33
N UNK A 163 -7.66 -12.97 -6.25
CA UNK A 163 -8.75 -12.96 -5.69
C UNK A 163 -9.80 -12.50 -6.51
N SER A 164 -9.53 -11.38 -7.25
CA SER A 164 -10.53 -10.75 -8.13
C SER A 164 -10.83 -11.52 -9.41
N VAL A 165 -9.85 -12.21 -9.95
CA VAL A 165 -10.08 -13.13 -11.10
C VAL A 165 -11.09 -14.22 -10.72
N LEU A 166 -10.90 -14.84 -9.57
CA LEU A 166 -11.78 -15.92 -9.09
C LEU A 166 -13.23 -15.42 -8.86
N ASN A 167 -13.37 -14.13 -8.53
CA ASN A 167 -14.67 -13.49 -8.33
C ASN A 167 -15.26 -12.85 -9.60
N GLY A 168 -14.54 -12.88 -10.72
CA GLY A 168 -14.95 -12.18 -11.95
C GLY A 168 -14.95 -10.66 -11.81
N LYS A 169 -14.07 -10.11 -10.96
CA LYS A 169 -14.03 -8.70 -10.54
C LYS A 169 -12.65 -8.05 -10.75
N LEU A 170 -11.93 -8.48 -11.77
CA LEU A 170 -10.56 -7.99 -12.05
C LEU A 170 -10.55 -6.54 -12.56
N GLY A 171 -11.63 -6.09 -13.19
CA GLY A 171 -11.69 -4.76 -13.82
C GLY A 171 -10.69 -4.67 -14.98
N ASP A 172 -10.04 -3.52 -15.14
CA ASP A 172 -9.09 -3.26 -16.23
C ASP A 172 -7.68 -3.73 -15.93
N TYR A 173 -7.45 -4.37 -14.77
CA TYR A 173 -6.13 -4.85 -14.40
C TYR A 173 -5.68 -6.04 -15.26
N LYS A 174 -4.42 -6.06 -15.63
CA LYS A 174 -3.77 -7.22 -16.25
C LYS A 174 -3.34 -8.18 -15.15
N PHE A 175 -3.55 -9.49 -15.38
CA PHE A 175 -3.21 -10.53 -14.40
C PHE A 175 -2.33 -11.62 -15.04
N GLY A 176 -1.47 -12.18 -14.22
CA GLY A 176 -0.66 -13.36 -14.55
C GLY A 176 0.25 -13.10 -15.73
N ASN A 177 0.20 -13.96 -16.74
CA ASN A 177 1.09 -13.87 -17.92
C ASN A 177 0.87 -12.60 -18.75
N ALA A 178 -0.27 -11.90 -18.56
CA ALA A 178 -0.53 -10.61 -19.22
C ALA A 178 0.11 -9.40 -18.50
N SER A 179 0.71 -9.63 -17.32
CA SER A 179 1.28 -8.56 -16.49
C SER A 179 2.75 -8.83 -16.18
N UNK A 180 3.42 -8.13 -16.44
CA UNK A 180 4.71 -8.21 -16.28
C UNK A 180 5.14 -8.30 -14.94
N LEU A 181 4.67 -7.39 -14.16
CA LEU A 181 4.98 -7.44 -12.73
C LEU A 181 4.59 -8.80 -12.14
N ASP A 182 3.45 -9.32 -12.50
CA ASP A 182 2.99 -10.63 -12.01
C ASP A 182 3.94 -11.74 -12.45
N VAL A 183 4.37 -11.74 -13.68
CA VAL A 183 5.39 -12.69 -14.16
C VAL A 183 6.68 -12.57 -13.34
N UNK A 184 6.94 -11.50 -13.02
CA UNK A 184 8.03 -11.27 -12.34
C UNK A 184 7.98 -11.79 -11.03
N ILE A 185 6.96 -11.57 -10.27
CA ILE A 185 6.85 -12.12 -8.90
C ILE A 185 6.60 -13.64 -8.90
N MET A 186 5.79 -14.15 -9.82
CA MET A 186 5.58 -15.60 -9.96
C MET A 186 6.90 -16.34 -10.14
N ASN A 187 7.80 -15.81 -10.97
CA ASN A 187 9.15 -16.39 -11.15
C ASN A 187 9.98 -16.30 -9.86
N PHE A 188 9.87 -15.19 -9.12
CA PHE A 188 10.58 -15.03 -7.84
C PHE A 188 10.12 -16.07 -6.81
N ILE A 189 8.80 -16.27 -6.70
CA ILE A 189 8.25 -17.20 -5.69
C ILE A 189 8.22 -18.67 -6.18
N ASP A 190 8.59 -18.93 -7.43
CA ASP A 190 8.60 -20.25 -8.05
C ASP A 190 7.21 -20.92 -8.05
N ILE A 191 6.15 -20.15 -8.31
CA ILE A 191 4.76 -20.65 -8.40
C ILE A 191 4.14 -20.10 -9.70
N ASN A 192 3.61 -20.98 -10.52
CA ASN A 192 2.98 -20.55 -11.78
C ASN A 192 1.53 -20.09 -11.58
N GLN A 193 0.96 -19.46 -12.60
CA GLN A 193 -0.37 -18.87 -12.56
C GLN A 193 -1.47 -19.87 -12.20
N ALA A 194 -1.45 -21.08 -12.78
CA ALA A 194 -2.48 -22.09 -12.53
C ALA A 194 -2.42 -22.58 -11.08
N GLU A 195 -1.22 -22.84 -10.59
CA GLU A 195 -0.96 -23.26 -9.20
C GLU A 195 -1.40 -22.18 -8.20
N LEU A 196 -1.16 -20.90 -8.51
CA LEU A 196 -1.62 -19.79 -7.65
C LEU A 196 -3.15 -19.72 -7.61
N LEU A 197 -3.81 -19.83 -8.76
CA LEU A 197 -5.28 -19.79 -8.82
C LEU A 197 -5.88 -20.95 -8.02
N ASP A 198 -5.36 -22.17 -8.21
CA ASP A 198 -5.84 -23.35 -7.47
C ASP A 198 -5.59 -23.21 -5.96
N GLY A 199 -4.40 -22.75 -5.57
CA GLY A 199 -4.03 -22.57 -4.18
C GLY A 199 -4.90 -21.56 -3.47
N ILE A 200 -5.14 -20.39 -4.10
CA ILE A 200 -5.98 -19.33 -3.52
C ILE A 200 -7.44 -19.79 -3.42
N ALA A 201 -7.95 -20.49 -4.44
CA ALA A 201 -9.32 -21.03 -4.44
C ALA A 201 -9.54 -22.00 -3.27
N GLN A 202 -8.51 -22.80 -2.93
CA GLN A 202 -8.58 -23.81 -1.86
C GLN A 202 -8.34 -23.21 -0.46
N HIS A 203 -7.73 -22.03 -0.35
CA HIS A 203 -7.31 -21.44 0.93
C HIS A 203 -7.91 -20.02 1.10
N SER A 204 -9.26 -19.95 1.19
CA SER A 204 -9.99 -18.67 1.27
C SER A 204 -9.84 -17.96 2.63
N ASN A 205 -9.50 -18.71 3.69
CA ASN A 205 -9.26 -18.15 5.03
C ASN A 205 -7.83 -17.58 5.09
N TRP A 206 -7.65 -16.39 5.69
CA TRP A 206 -6.37 -15.70 5.78
C TRP A 206 -5.23 -16.58 6.31
N LEU A 207 -5.43 -17.21 7.47
CA LEU A 207 -4.37 -17.99 8.11
C LEU A 207 -4.00 -19.23 7.27
N ASN A 208 -5.00 -19.87 6.64
CA ASN A 208 -4.77 -21.00 5.75
C ASN A 208 -4.00 -20.55 4.49
N LEU A 209 -4.37 -19.41 3.91
CA LEU A 209 -3.68 -18.83 2.76
C LEU A 209 -2.21 -18.53 3.10
N ILE A 210 -1.96 -17.86 4.21
CA ILE A 210 -0.59 -17.51 4.66
C ILE A 210 0.22 -18.79 4.91
N SER A 211 -0.39 -19.81 5.55
CA SER A 211 0.27 -21.09 5.80
C SER A 211 0.63 -21.81 4.48
N TRP A 212 -0.31 -21.82 3.54
CA TRP A 212 -0.07 -22.43 2.22
C TRP A 212 1.03 -21.67 1.47
N LEU A 213 0.95 -20.35 1.38
CA LEU A 213 2.00 -19.53 0.73
C LEU A 213 3.38 -19.81 1.35
N ARG A 214 3.46 -19.84 2.67
CA ARG A 214 4.72 -20.13 3.37
C ARG A 214 5.26 -21.51 3.03
N SER A 215 4.39 -22.51 2.91
CA SER A 215 4.81 -23.87 2.58
C SER A 215 5.32 -24.00 1.13
N ARG A 216 4.91 -23.05 0.25
CA ARG A 216 5.28 -23.07 -1.17
C ARG A 216 6.46 -22.13 -1.49
N ILE A 217 6.62 -21.07 -0.70
CA ILE A 217 7.63 -20.03 -0.99
C ILE A 217 8.82 -20.16 -0.05
N UNK A 218 9.60 -20.64 -0.41
CA UNK A 218 10.63 -20.92 0.21
C UNK A 218 11.66 -20.04 0.19
N LYS A 219 11.60 -18.83 0.16
CA LYS A 219 12.64 -17.79 0.03
C LYS A 219 13.18 -17.39 1.42
N SER A 220 14.47 -17.27 1.50
CA SER A 220 15.16 -16.79 2.71
C SER A 220 14.86 -15.30 2.96
N GLN A 221 15.05 -14.84 4.19
CA GLN A 221 14.90 -13.42 4.52
C GLN A 221 15.84 -12.54 3.68
N GLN A 222 17.02 -13.03 3.35
CA GLN A 222 17.97 -12.29 2.51
C GLN A 222 17.43 -12.14 1.07
N GLU A 223 16.95 -13.20 0.45
CA GLU A 223 16.37 -13.16 -0.90
C GLU A 223 15.17 -12.20 -0.93
N VAL A 224 14.31 -12.24 0.10
CA VAL A 224 13.16 -11.34 0.22
C VAL A 224 13.64 -9.88 0.35
N ALA A 225 14.67 -9.63 1.16
CA ALA A 225 15.21 -8.27 1.33
C ALA A 225 15.78 -7.73 0.01
N GLU A 226 16.54 -8.56 -0.72
CA GLU A 226 17.12 -8.22 -2.02
C GLU A 226 16.03 -7.96 -3.07
N TRP A 227 15.01 -8.83 -3.14
CA TRP A 227 13.83 -8.65 -3.99
C TRP A 227 13.14 -7.32 -3.69
N ASN A 228 12.83 -7.07 -2.41
CA ASN A 228 12.13 -5.86 -1.98
C ASN A 228 12.92 -4.60 -2.34
N GLN A 229 14.24 -4.63 -2.11
CA GLN A 229 15.13 -3.51 -2.44
C GLN A 229 15.12 -3.27 -3.95
N ASP A 230 15.33 -4.32 -4.75
CA ASP A 230 15.33 -4.21 -6.21
C ASP A 230 14.00 -3.65 -6.72
N ARG A 231 12.88 -4.23 -6.31
CA ARG A 231 11.55 -3.81 -6.81
C ARG A 231 11.24 -2.34 -6.45
N ARG A 232 11.52 -1.97 -5.20
CA ARG A 232 11.21 -0.62 -4.69
C ARG A 232 12.06 0.48 -5.36
N LEU A 233 13.27 0.14 -5.78
CA LEU A 233 14.20 1.10 -6.41
C LEU A 233 14.15 1.06 -7.94
N ARG A 234 13.53 0.05 -8.52
CA ARG A 234 13.59 -0.18 -9.97
C ARG A 234 12.85 0.91 -10.74
N GLY A 235 13.63 1.65 -11.53
CA GLY A 235 13.15 2.59 -12.54
C GLY A 235 13.37 2.04 -13.94
N PRO A 236 13.13 2.85 -14.97
CA PRO A 236 13.38 2.45 -16.36
C PRO A 236 14.86 2.14 -16.60
N TRP A 237 15.12 1.08 -17.32
CA TRP A 237 16.49 0.54 -17.52
C TRP A 237 17.05 0.75 -18.93
N ASN A 238 16.26 1.26 -19.87
CA ASN A 238 16.70 1.61 -21.22
C ASN A 238 15.81 2.71 -21.79
N SER A 239 16.16 3.25 -22.96
CA SER A 239 15.47 4.38 -23.60
C SER A 239 14.03 4.09 -23.98
N GLU A 240 13.74 2.87 -24.44
CA GLU A 240 12.37 2.45 -24.79
C GLU A 240 11.46 2.44 -23.56
N VAL A 241 11.91 1.79 -22.50
CA VAL A 241 11.17 1.70 -21.22
C VAL A 241 11.04 3.08 -20.58
N GLN A 242 12.09 3.94 -20.71
CA GLN A 242 12.04 5.33 -20.24
C GLN A 242 10.93 6.11 -20.97
N THR A 243 10.79 5.90 -22.28
CA THR A 243 9.74 6.55 -23.09
C THR A 243 8.34 6.14 -22.60
N ILE A 244 8.12 4.85 -22.40
CA ILE A 244 6.85 4.32 -21.89
C ILE A 244 6.57 4.87 -20.48
N PHE A 245 7.58 4.82 -19.64
CA PHE A 245 7.49 5.37 -18.26
C PHE A 245 7.06 6.85 -18.27
N UNK A 246 7.53 7.55 -18.99
CA UNK A 246 7.32 8.81 -19.05
C UNK A 246 6.04 9.13 -19.51
N GLN A 247 5.62 8.42 -20.57
CA GLN A 247 4.26 8.61 -21.09
C GLN A 247 3.21 8.36 -20.00
N ARG A 248 3.36 7.27 -19.26
CA ARG A 248 2.47 6.93 -18.14
C ARG A 248 2.47 8.03 -17.07
N CYS A 249 3.65 8.57 -16.73
CA CYS A 249 3.77 9.70 -15.78
C CYS A 249 3.00 10.94 -16.25
N ARG A 250 3.02 11.23 -17.57
CA ARG A 250 2.26 12.36 -18.15
C ARG A 250 0.75 12.13 -17.99
N THR A 251 0.27 10.92 -18.24
CA THR A 251 -1.16 10.59 -18.13
C THR A 251 -1.72 10.94 -16.76
N ILE A 252 -0.95 10.70 -15.70
CA ILE A 252 -1.37 10.99 -14.32
C ILE A 252 -0.78 12.31 -13.78
N ASN A 253 -0.15 13.12 -14.65
CA ASN A 253 0.48 14.41 -14.31
C ASN A 253 1.50 14.29 -13.14
N ARG A 254 2.36 13.24 -13.17
CA ARG A 254 3.33 12.96 -12.11
C ARG A 254 4.74 12.74 -12.68
N MET A 255 5.32 13.83 -13.22
CA MET A 255 6.68 13.80 -13.82
C MET A 255 7.81 13.68 -12.77
N ASP A 256 7.47 13.73 -11.50
CA ASP A 256 8.42 13.60 -10.38
C ASP A 256 8.77 12.14 -10.05
N LEU A 257 8.05 11.18 -10.64
CA LEU A 257 8.23 9.76 -10.34
C LEU A 257 9.50 9.20 -10.99
N THR A 258 10.15 8.28 -10.29
CA THR A 258 11.40 7.67 -10.75
C THR A 258 11.39 6.14 -10.71
N THR A 259 10.39 5.52 -10.06
CA THR A 259 10.33 4.07 -9.94
C THR A 259 8.95 3.55 -10.36
N PHE A 260 8.94 2.29 -10.84
CA PHE A 260 7.70 1.64 -11.29
C PHE A 260 6.68 1.47 -10.17
N LEU A 261 7.13 1.11 -9.00
CA LEU A 261 6.18 0.95 -7.89
C LEU A 261 5.53 2.28 -7.45
N UNK A 262 6.05 3.35 -7.66
CA UNK A 262 5.60 4.47 -7.42
C UNK A 262 4.67 4.85 -8.31
N LEU A 263 5.02 4.57 -9.64
CA LEU A 263 4.09 4.85 -10.74
C LEU A 263 2.77 4.08 -10.55
N LEU A 264 2.85 2.79 -10.31
CA LEU A 264 1.66 1.95 -10.07
C LEU A 264 0.78 2.48 -8.92
N ASP A 265 1.39 2.87 -7.79
CA ASP A 265 0.64 3.46 -6.66
C ASP A 265 -0.13 4.72 -7.11
N CYS A 266 0.51 5.55 -7.94
CA CYS A 266 -0.09 6.80 -8.40
C CYS A 266 -1.18 6.57 -9.47
N GLU A 267 -1.01 5.57 -10.31
CA GLU A 267 -2.05 5.16 -11.28
C GLU A 267 -3.27 4.62 -10.55
N ASP A 268 -3.06 3.73 -9.63
CA ASP A 268 -4.15 3.22 -8.78
C ASP A 268 -4.94 4.38 -8.11
N UNK A 269 -4.31 5.24 -7.80
CA UNK A 269 -4.84 6.29 -7.23
C UNK A 269 -5.63 7.04 -8.10
N ALA A 270 -5.09 7.36 -9.24
CA ALA A 270 -5.77 8.14 -10.27
C ALA A 270 -7.06 7.46 -10.76
N ASP A 271 -6.99 6.16 -10.97
CA ASP A 271 -8.12 5.36 -11.48
C ASP A 271 -9.31 5.34 -10.50
N PHE A 272 -9.07 5.39 -9.20
CA PHE A 272 -10.12 5.31 -8.18
C PHE A 272 -10.46 6.65 -7.50
N SER A 273 -9.88 7.77 -8.00
CA SER A 273 -10.14 9.11 -7.46
C SER A 273 -11.16 9.90 -8.26
N GLN A 274 -11.82 9.29 -9.25
CA GLN A 274 -12.81 9.95 -10.12
C GLN A 274 -14.21 9.88 -9.51
#